data_7dcb9fa96d560774f8ac1e2f5bbb074b
#
_entry.id   7dcb9fa96d560774f8ac1e2f5bbb074b
#
_cell.length_a   1.000
_cell.length_b   1.000
_cell.length_c   1.000
_cell.angle_alpha   90.00
_cell.angle_beta   90.00
_cell.angle_gamma   90.00
#
_symmetry.space_group_name_H-M   'P 1'
#
loop_
_entity.id
_entity.type
_entity.pdbx_description
1 polymer ?
#
loop_
_entity_poly.entity_id
_entity_poly.type
_entity_poly.pdbx_seq_one_letter_code
_entity_poly.pdbx_strand_id
1 'polypeptide(L)'
;MSERKNKKFFIVYGHYDDNSFNSAIKDNFIDSAKSAGHTVDLVDLYKDKFDPVFAGESPGEDVLNHRKRIEESDTIVLIAPIWNFRMPAILEGWIDKVLAPPWAFTFKRLVGNYGYPRGKLSDKKAIIFCTYGSPRLAITTFFLNLPIRRLKRGVFHICGIRKILYKRYFAVPFVDEKIREKFLKDVRKTAATFN
;
A
#
# COMPACT_ATOMS: atom_id res chain seq x y z
N MET A 1 -31.17 -3.03 -2.87
CA MET A 1 -29.94 -2.20 -2.92
C MET A 1 -29.19 -2.47 -1.62
N SER A 2 -28.03 -3.13 -1.68
CA SER A 2 -27.21 -3.35 -0.48
C SER A 2 -26.73 -1.99 0.02
N GLU A 3 -27.00 -1.66 1.28
CA GLU A 3 -26.46 -0.47 1.93
C GLU A 3 -24.94 -0.45 1.74
N ARG A 4 -24.41 0.63 1.15
CA ARG A 4 -22.96 0.83 1.05
C ARG A 4 -22.43 1.05 2.46
N LYS A 5 -21.84 0.02 3.03
CA LYS A 5 -21.22 0.11 4.36
C LYS A 5 -20.07 1.11 4.30
N ASN A 6 -20.11 2.14 5.15
CA ASN A 6 -18.99 3.08 5.32
C ASN A 6 -17.73 2.32 5.68
N LYS A 7 -16.60 2.67 5.06
CA LYS A 7 -15.31 2.02 5.28
C LYS A 7 -14.30 3.02 5.82
N LYS A 8 -13.35 2.52 6.57
CA LYS A 8 -12.19 3.28 7.02
C LYS A 8 -10.96 2.84 6.23
N PHE A 9 -10.42 3.76 5.43
CA PHE A 9 -9.17 3.59 4.68
C PHE A 9 -8.01 4.16 5.49
N PHE A 10 -6.98 3.34 5.73
CA PHE A 10 -5.70 3.79 6.25
C PHE A 10 -4.71 3.91 5.09
N ILE A 11 -4.36 5.15 4.75
CA ILE A 11 -3.49 5.47 3.61
C ILE A 11 -2.07 5.69 4.09
N VAL A 12 -1.12 5.00 3.47
CA VAL A 12 0.31 5.22 3.64
C VAL A 12 0.88 5.75 2.34
N TYR A 13 1.30 7.00 2.36
CA TYR A 13 1.83 7.72 1.22
C TYR A 13 3.36 7.83 1.32
N GLY A 14 4.05 7.42 0.25
CA GLY A 14 5.50 7.36 0.21
C GLY A 14 6.08 8.09 -1.02
N HIS A 15 5.90 9.41 -1.12
CA HIS A 15 6.57 10.24 -2.13
C HIS A 15 6.97 11.60 -1.53
N TYR A 16 8.15 12.08 -1.89
CA TYR A 16 8.72 13.32 -1.33
C TYR A 16 8.20 14.60 -1.98
N ASP A 17 7.67 14.51 -3.20
CA ASP A 17 7.27 15.66 -4.01
C ASP A 17 5.74 15.80 -4.03
N ASP A 18 5.25 16.92 -3.50
CA ASP A 18 3.83 17.25 -3.44
C ASP A 18 3.22 17.56 -4.82
N ASN A 19 4.05 17.89 -5.82
CA ASN A 19 3.62 18.15 -7.20
C ASN A 19 3.68 16.89 -8.08
N SER A 20 3.94 15.73 -7.50
CA SER A 20 4.05 14.48 -8.24
C SER A 20 2.71 13.89 -8.66
N PHE A 21 2.73 13.01 -9.66
CA PHE A 21 1.54 12.23 -10.03
C PHE A 21 1.05 11.32 -8.90
N ASN A 22 1.95 10.88 -7.99
CA ASN A 22 1.55 10.14 -6.79
C ASN A 22 0.76 11.02 -5.81
N SER A 23 1.10 12.32 -5.70
CA SER A 23 0.30 13.27 -4.93
C SER A 23 -1.09 13.44 -5.54
N ALA A 24 -1.19 13.59 -6.86
CA ALA A 24 -2.49 13.65 -7.53
C ALA A 24 -3.33 12.38 -7.30
N ILE A 25 -2.72 11.18 -7.29
CA ILE A 25 -3.39 9.92 -6.93
C ILE A 25 -3.92 9.98 -5.50
N LYS A 26 -3.09 10.39 -4.55
CA LYS A 26 -3.44 10.51 -3.13
C LYS A 26 -4.65 11.43 -2.94
N ASP A 27 -4.60 12.63 -3.51
CA ASP A 27 -5.64 13.65 -3.34
C ASP A 27 -6.96 13.21 -4.00
N ASN A 28 -6.92 12.69 -5.24
CA ASN A 28 -8.11 12.16 -5.91
C ASN A 28 -8.73 10.96 -5.18
N PHE A 29 -7.91 10.09 -4.57
CA PHE A 29 -8.42 8.99 -3.76
C PHE A 29 -9.13 9.50 -2.52
N ILE A 30 -8.51 10.42 -1.76
CA ILE A 30 -9.05 10.98 -0.52
C ILE A 30 -10.37 11.68 -0.77
N ASP A 31 -10.44 12.57 -1.77
CA ASP A 31 -11.63 13.35 -2.09
C ASP A 31 -12.79 12.44 -2.52
N SER A 32 -12.49 11.45 -3.37
CA SER A 32 -13.53 10.53 -3.85
C SER A 32 -14.00 9.55 -2.77
N ALA A 33 -13.11 9.09 -1.88
CA ALA A 33 -13.50 8.25 -0.76
C ALA A 33 -14.40 9.01 0.22
N LYS A 34 -14.02 10.24 0.59
CA LYS A 34 -14.84 11.11 1.45
C LYS A 34 -16.18 11.44 0.83
N SER A 35 -16.21 11.78 -0.45
CA SER A 35 -17.46 12.05 -1.19
C SER A 35 -18.39 10.83 -1.28
N ALA A 36 -17.83 9.65 -1.23
CA ALA A 36 -18.59 8.38 -1.17
C ALA A 36 -19.03 7.98 0.24
N GLY A 37 -18.75 8.81 1.27
CA GLY A 37 -19.11 8.57 2.66
C GLY A 37 -18.13 7.70 3.44
N HIS A 38 -16.93 7.47 2.92
CA HIS A 38 -15.88 6.70 3.59
C HIS A 38 -15.03 7.58 4.50
N THR A 39 -14.47 6.99 5.55
CA THR A 39 -13.48 7.65 6.42
C THR A 39 -12.08 7.40 5.88
N VAL A 40 -11.25 8.44 5.89
CA VAL A 40 -9.87 8.37 5.41
C VAL A 40 -8.93 8.83 6.51
N ASP A 41 -7.92 8.04 6.77
CA ASP A 41 -6.85 8.28 7.71
C ASP A 41 -5.51 8.22 6.96
N LEU A 42 -4.79 9.33 6.88
CA LEU A 42 -3.57 9.49 6.07
C LEU A 42 -2.32 9.53 6.93
N VAL A 43 -1.30 8.79 6.53
CA VAL A 43 0.11 8.94 6.94
C VAL A 43 0.91 9.36 5.72
N ASP A 44 1.57 10.49 5.79
CA ASP A 44 2.53 10.96 4.80
C ASP A 44 3.94 10.77 5.36
N LEU A 45 4.60 9.68 4.96
CA LEU A 45 5.86 9.26 5.57
C LEU A 45 6.98 10.31 5.47
N TYR A 46 6.99 11.12 4.40
CA TYR A 46 7.99 12.18 4.25
C TYR A 46 7.68 13.41 5.11
N LYS A 47 6.41 13.84 5.15
CA LYS A 47 6.00 14.99 5.98
C LYS A 47 6.07 14.67 7.46
N ASP A 48 5.69 13.46 7.83
CA ASP A 48 5.72 12.96 9.21
C ASP A 48 7.14 12.58 9.65
N LYS A 49 8.13 12.68 8.73
CA LYS A 49 9.55 12.35 8.98
C LYS A 49 9.74 10.96 9.60
N PHE A 50 8.98 9.99 9.09
CA PHE A 50 9.08 8.61 9.56
C PHE A 50 10.51 8.10 9.41
N ASP A 51 11.07 7.55 10.47
CA ASP A 51 12.38 6.89 10.43
C ASP A 51 12.27 5.47 9.86
N PRO A 52 12.80 5.21 8.64
CA PRO A 52 12.71 3.90 8.00
C PRO A 52 13.73 2.89 8.52
N VAL A 53 14.70 3.31 9.33
CA VAL A 53 15.78 2.41 9.78
C VAL A 53 15.25 1.48 10.86
N PHE A 54 15.36 0.17 10.63
CA PHE A 54 15.05 -0.86 11.61
C PHE A 54 16.35 -1.50 12.11
N ALA A 55 16.68 -1.25 13.38
CA ALA A 55 17.88 -1.77 14.03
C ALA A 55 17.60 -2.91 15.03
N GLY A 56 16.42 -3.54 14.95
CA GLY A 56 16.02 -4.64 15.85
C GLY A 56 15.47 -4.18 17.20
N GLU A 57 15.23 -2.89 17.36
CA GLU A 57 14.66 -2.29 18.57
C GLU A 57 13.17 -2.66 18.74
N SER A 58 12.68 -2.49 19.98
CA SER A 58 11.25 -2.53 20.25
C SER A 58 10.51 -1.45 19.47
N PRO A 59 9.25 -1.69 19.04
CA PRO A 59 8.48 -0.72 18.28
C PRO A 59 8.37 0.62 19.02
N GLY A 60 8.77 1.71 18.37
CA GLY A 60 8.58 3.06 18.85
C GLY A 60 7.10 3.47 18.87
N GLU A 61 6.81 4.63 19.45
CA GLU A 61 5.45 5.14 19.62
C GLU A 61 4.77 5.38 18.27
N ASP A 62 5.49 5.85 17.27
CA ASP A 62 5.04 6.04 15.88
C ASP A 62 4.57 4.71 15.25
N VAL A 63 5.37 3.65 15.41
CA VAL A 63 5.03 2.30 14.91
C VAL A 63 3.80 1.76 15.61
N LEU A 64 3.71 1.90 16.94
CA LEU A 64 2.54 1.48 17.72
C LEU A 64 1.27 2.23 17.31
N ASN A 65 1.38 3.54 17.08
CA ASN A 65 0.29 4.36 16.56
C ASN A 65 -0.18 3.88 15.18
N HIS A 66 0.75 3.64 14.24
CA HIS A 66 0.39 3.13 12.91
C HIS A 66 -0.29 1.76 13.00
N ARG A 67 0.16 0.85 13.88
CA ARG A 67 -0.47 -0.45 14.10
C ARG A 67 -1.91 -0.30 14.61
N LYS A 68 -2.13 0.56 15.60
CA LYS A 68 -3.48 0.86 16.12
C LYS A 68 -4.40 1.39 15.00
N ARG A 69 -3.92 2.32 14.17
CA ARG A 69 -4.68 2.89 13.05
C ARG A 69 -5.02 1.82 11.99
N ILE A 70 -4.13 0.85 11.77
CA ILE A 70 -4.41 -0.33 10.91
C ILE A 70 -5.49 -1.20 11.54
N GLU A 71 -5.41 -1.49 12.85
CA GLU A 71 -6.42 -2.29 13.56
C GLU A 71 -7.82 -1.69 13.43
N GLU A 72 -7.92 -0.37 13.52
CA GLU A 72 -9.17 0.39 13.40
C GLU A 72 -9.67 0.54 11.95
N SER A 73 -8.88 0.18 10.94
CA SER A 73 -9.22 0.34 9.53
C SER A 73 -9.75 -0.94 8.90
N ASP A 74 -10.51 -0.81 7.81
CA ASP A 74 -10.95 -1.94 6.98
C ASP A 74 -9.93 -2.27 5.87
N THR A 75 -9.23 -1.24 5.39
CA THR A 75 -8.39 -1.36 4.20
C THR A 75 -7.13 -0.50 4.31
N ILE A 76 -5.98 -1.13 4.08
CA ILE A 76 -4.69 -0.45 3.95
C ILE A 76 -4.52 -0.01 2.50
N VAL A 77 -4.20 1.26 2.28
CA VAL A 77 -3.96 1.81 0.95
C VAL A 77 -2.51 2.28 0.87
N LEU A 78 -1.71 1.68 -0.02
CA LEU A 78 -0.35 2.13 -0.29
C LEU A 78 -0.33 2.95 -1.59
N ILE A 79 0.30 4.12 -1.56
CA ILE A 79 0.47 5.00 -2.73
C ILE A 79 1.93 5.39 -2.84
N ALA A 80 2.62 4.89 -3.87
CA ALA A 80 4.04 5.16 -4.07
C ALA A 80 4.51 4.82 -5.49
N PRO A 81 5.63 5.41 -5.95
CA PRO A 81 6.29 4.97 -7.16
C PRO A 81 7.02 3.63 -6.96
N ILE A 82 7.34 2.99 -8.05
CA ILE A 82 8.28 1.85 -8.06
C ILE A 82 9.63 2.34 -8.56
N TRP A 83 10.61 2.35 -7.68
CA TRP A 83 12.02 2.65 -7.95
C TRP A 83 12.86 1.40 -7.81
N ASN A 84 13.66 1.07 -8.83
CA ASN A 84 14.52 -0.12 -8.82
C ASN A 84 13.77 -1.40 -8.37
N PHE A 85 12.55 -1.59 -8.90
CA PHE A 85 11.63 -2.71 -8.57
C PHE A 85 11.15 -2.77 -7.11
N ARG A 86 11.35 -1.71 -6.33
CA ARG A 86 10.87 -1.56 -4.94
C ARG A 86 10.08 -0.27 -4.78
N MET A 87 9.40 -0.15 -3.67
CA MET A 87 8.88 1.12 -3.22
C MET A 87 10.03 2.00 -2.69
N PRO A 88 9.82 3.32 -2.49
CA PRO A 88 10.80 4.18 -1.85
C PRO A 88 11.28 3.62 -0.51
N ALA A 89 12.54 3.85 -0.16
CA ALA A 89 13.17 3.30 1.06
C ALA A 89 12.37 3.59 2.33
N ILE A 90 11.78 4.77 2.42
CA ILE A 90 10.95 5.16 3.58
C ILE A 90 9.71 4.26 3.73
N LEU A 91 9.08 3.85 2.61
CA LEU A 91 7.92 2.95 2.65
C LEU A 91 8.34 1.49 2.85
N GLU A 92 9.50 1.09 2.33
CA GLU A 92 10.06 -0.24 2.61
C GLU A 92 10.40 -0.37 4.11
N GLY A 93 11.03 0.65 4.71
CA GLY A 93 11.30 0.67 6.15
C GLY A 93 10.00 0.71 6.98
N TRP A 94 8.97 1.41 6.51
CA TRP A 94 7.65 1.35 7.14
C TRP A 94 7.07 -0.08 7.13
N ILE A 95 7.19 -0.79 6.01
CA ILE A 95 6.78 -2.20 5.92
C ILE A 95 7.56 -3.05 6.94
N ASP A 96 8.88 -2.89 6.99
CA ASP A 96 9.76 -3.67 7.87
C ASP A 96 9.50 -3.40 9.36
N LYS A 97 9.19 -2.16 9.74
CA LYS A 97 8.92 -1.78 11.15
C LYS A 97 7.48 -2.05 11.56
N VAL A 98 6.50 -1.68 10.73
CA VAL A 98 5.09 -1.74 11.10
C VAL A 98 4.51 -3.13 10.88
N LEU A 99 4.76 -3.75 9.71
CA LEU A 99 4.23 -5.09 9.38
C LEU A 99 5.14 -6.23 9.86
N ALA A 100 5.89 -5.98 10.94
CA ALA A 100 6.83 -6.93 11.52
C ALA A 100 6.16 -7.98 12.43
N PRO A 101 6.80 -9.14 12.65
CA PRO A 101 6.41 -10.04 13.72
C PRO A 101 6.72 -9.40 15.10
N PRO A 102 6.06 -9.82 16.19
CA PRO A 102 4.97 -10.81 16.22
C PRO A 102 3.58 -10.20 15.96
N TRP A 103 3.50 -8.89 15.62
CA TRP A 103 2.22 -8.18 15.48
C TRP A 103 1.48 -8.55 14.18
N ALA A 104 2.10 -8.38 13.00
CA ALA A 104 1.43 -8.64 11.71
C ALA A 104 1.33 -10.14 11.40
N PHE A 105 2.28 -10.92 11.86
CA PHE A 105 2.33 -12.38 11.68
C PHE A 105 3.21 -13.04 12.74
N THR A 106 3.10 -14.37 12.86
CA THR A 106 3.99 -15.20 13.69
C THR A 106 4.49 -16.37 12.84
N PHE A 107 5.61 -16.98 13.25
CA PHE A 107 6.05 -18.23 12.65
C PHE A 107 5.48 -19.43 13.40
N LYS A 108 4.80 -20.33 12.68
CA LYS A 108 4.36 -21.61 13.23
C LYS A 108 5.28 -22.71 12.73
N ARG A 109 5.88 -23.44 13.65
CA ARG A 109 6.69 -24.63 13.33
C ARG A 109 5.77 -25.74 12.80
N LEU A 110 6.18 -26.39 11.71
CA LEU A 110 5.47 -27.54 11.12
C LEU A 110 6.18 -28.84 11.48
N VAL A 111 7.35 -29.07 10.90
CA VAL A 111 8.14 -30.29 11.10
C VAL A 111 9.63 -29.92 11.09
N GLY A 112 10.40 -30.45 12.03
CA GLY A 112 11.84 -30.19 12.12
C GLY A 112 12.13 -28.68 12.20
N ASN A 113 12.93 -28.15 11.29
CA ASN A 113 13.29 -26.74 11.19
C ASN A 113 12.40 -25.96 10.23
N TYR A 114 11.35 -26.58 9.68
CA TYR A 114 10.42 -25.91 8.79
C TYR A 114 9.32 -25.21 9.55
N GLY A 115 9.18 -23.91 9.30
CA GLY A 115 8.10 -23.07 9.79
C GLY A 115 7.47 -22.28 8.66
N TYR A 116 6.24 -21.85 8.86
CA TYR A 116 5.58 -20.93 7.93
C TYR A 116 4.97 -19.74 8.65
N PRO A 117 4.83 -18.58 7.98
CA PRO A 117 4.22 -17.41 8.60
C PRO A 117 2.70 -17.61 8.74
N ARG A 118 2.18 -17.34 9.94
CA ARG A 118 0.75 -17.25 10.24
C ARG A 118 0.38 -15.79 10.37
N GLY A 119 -0.27 -15.24 9.35
CA GLY A 119 -0.70 -13.86 9.32
C GLY A 119 -1.85 -13.58 10.30
N LYS A 120 -1.85 -12.38 10.87
CA LYS A 120 -2.82 -11.91 11.85
C LYS A 120 -3.76 -10.84 11.33
N LEU A 121 -3.56 -10.35 10.09
CA LEU A 121 -4.34 -9.29 9.46
C LEU A 121 -5.29 -9.85 8.39
N SER A 122 -5.87 -11.03 8.60
CA SER A 122 -6.71 -11.72 7.62
C SER A 122 -8.07 -11.06 7.40
N ASP A 123 -8.52 -10.24 8.33
CA ASP A 123 -9.72 -9.39 8.26
C ASP A 123 -9.52 -8.14 7.40
N LYS A 124 -8.26 -7.74 7.14
CA LYS A 124 -7.92 -6.55 6.38
C LYS A 124 -7.90 -6.79 4.88
N LYS A 125 -8.11 -5.70 4.13
CA LYS A 125 -7.95 -5.62 2.68
C LYS A 125 -6.80 -4.68 2.34
N ALA A 126 -6.33 -4.71 1.10
CA ALA A 126 -5.32 -3.76 0.65
C ALA A 126 -5.63 -3.22 -0.75
N ILE A 127 -5.32 -1.95 -0.97
CA ILE A 127 -5.23 -1.33 -2.29
C ILE A 127 -3.81 -0.81 -2.46
N ILE A 128 -3.21 -1.06 -3.61
CA ILE A 128 -1.85 -0.63 -3.87
C ILE A 128 -1.83 0.13 -5.19
N PHE A 129 -1.57 1.43 -5.13
CA PHE A 129 -1.34 2.28 -6.28
C PHE A 129 0.15 2.41 -6.51
N CYS A 130 0.61 1.90 -7.66
CA CYS A 130 2.01 1.95 -8.07
C CYS A 130 2.15 2.71 -9.38
N THR A 131 3.05 3.70 -9.41
CA THR A 131 3.46 4.37 -10.64
C THR A 131 4.82 3.84 -11.10
N TYR A 132 4.99 3.73 -12.41
CA TYR A 132 6.20 3.20 -13.04
C TYR A 132 6.70 4.19 -14.11
N GLY A 133 8.02 4.39 -14.14
CA GLY A 133 8.67 5.07 -15.27
C GLY A 133 8.74 4.20 -16.53
N SER A 134 8.75 2.89 -16.37
CA SER A 134 8.91 1.91 -17.46
C SER A 134 7.57 1.55 -18.12
N PRO A 135 7.59 1.11 -19.40
CA PRO A 135 6.40 0.63 -20.10
C PRO A 135 5.92 -0.71 -19.53
N ARG A 136 4.59 -0.93 -19.66
CA ARG A 136 3.93 -2.13 -19.12
C ARG A 136 4.57 -3.43 -19.62
N LEU A 137 4.88 -3.52 -20.91
CA LEU A 137 5.42 -4.74 -21.51
C LEU A 137 6.70 -5.19 -20.81
N ALA A 138 7.67 -4.29 -20.64
CA ALA A 138 8.94 -4.60 -19.96
C ALA A 138 8.70 -5.16 -18.54
N ILE A 139 7.86 -4.50 -17.75
CA ILE A 139 7.57 -4.91 -16.36
C ILE A 139 6.85 -6.26 -16.30
N THR A 140 5.92 -6.52 -17.22
CA THR A 140 5.05 -7.71 -17.13
C THR A 140 5.69 -8.96 -17.74
N THR A 141 6.54 -8.81 -18.76
CA THR A 141 7.20 -9.93 -19.45
C THR A 141 8.61 -10.16 -18.91
N PHE A 142 9.55 -9.26 -19.28
CA PHE A 142 10.96 -9.43 -18.96
C PHE A 142 11.22 -9.49 -17.45
N PHE A 143 10.61 -8.60 -16.68
CA PHE A 143 10.78 -8.54 -15.23
C PHE A 143 9.69 -9.31 -14.44
N LEU A 144 8.83 -10.09 -15.11
CA LEU A 144 7.86 -11.01 -14.49
C LEU A 144 7.01 -10.39 -13.36
N ASN A 145 6.68 -9.10 -13.45
CA ASN A 145 5.95 -8.36 -12.41
C ASN A 145 6.61 -8.44 -11.01
N LEU A 146 7.91 -8.42 -10.94
CA LEU A 146 8.66 -8.61 -9.68
C LEU A 146 8.15 -7.75 -8.51
N PRO A 147 7.90 -6.41 -8.66
CA PRO A 147 7.41 -5.59 -7.55
C PRO A 147 6.10 -6.10 -6.95
N ILE A 148 5.13 -6.42 -7.81
CA ILE A 148 3.82 -6.87 -7.34
C ILE A 148 3.88 -8.28 -6.76
N ARG A 149 4.69 -9.17 -7.34
CA ARG A 149 4.87 -10.51 -6.80
C ARG A 149 5.48 -10.48 -5.39
N ARG A 150 6.48 -9.59 -5.18
CA ARG A 150 7.09 -9.38 -3.87
C ARG A 150 6.07 -8.84 -2.87
N LEU A 151 5.39 -7.76 -3.17
CA LEU A 151 4.38 -7.16 -2.28
C LEU A 151 3.27 -8.16 -1.95
N LYS A 152 2.75 -8.84 -2.98
CA LYS A 152 1.66 -9.81 -2.79
C LYS A 152 2.07 -10.97 -1.89
N ARG A 153 3.15 -11.67 -2.25
CA ARG A 153 3.54 -12.93 -1.59
C ARG A 153 4.45 -12.70 -0.39
N GLY A 154 5.41 -11.77 -0.53
CA GLY A 154 6.44 -11.52 0.47
C GLY A 154 6.03 -10.55 1.59
N VAL A 155 4.94 -9.80 1.41
CA VAL A 155 4.44 -8.86 2.43
C VAL A 155 3.01 -9.21 2.82
N PHE A 156 2.03 -8.90 1.98
CA PHE A 156 0.62 -8.98 2.37
C PHE A 156 0.12 -10.38 2.68
N HIS A 157 0.50 -11.39 1.88
CA HIS A 157 0.08 -12.78 2.16
C HIS A 157 0.72 -13.33 3.44
N ILE A 158 1.94 -12.93 3.76
CA ILE A 158 2.60 -13.28 5.02
C ILE A 158 1.82 -12.70 6.20
N CYS A 159 1.36 -11.46 6.09
CA CYS A 159 0.51 -10.82 7.10
C CYS A 159 -0.93 -11.38 7.16
N GLY A 160 -1.33 -12.24 6.22
CA GLY A 160 -2.68 -12.82 6.16
C GLY A 160 -3.65 -12.08 5.24
N ILE A 161 -3.27 -10.91 4.70
CA ILE A 161 -4.13 -10.11 3.81
C ILE A 161 -4.24 -10.80 2.45
N ARG A 162 -5.45 -11.25 2.07
CA ARG A 162 -5.70 -11.99 0.82
C ARG A 162 -6.41 -11.16 -0.24
N LYS A 163 -7.29 -10.25 0.17
CA LYS A 163 -8.02 -9.38 -0.76
C LYS A 163 -7.19 -8.14 -1.04
N ILE A 164 -6.48 -8.15 -2.18
CA ILE A 164 -5.55 -7.09 -2.56
C ILE A 164 -5.88 -6.62 -3.98
N LEU A 165 -6.11 -5.32 -4.14
CA LEU A 165 -6.29 -4.68 -5.44
C LEU A 165 -5.01 -3.95 -5.83
N TYR A 166 -4.46 -4.27 -7.00
CA TYR A 166 -3.28 -3.61 -7.55
C TYR A 166 -3.70 -2.69 -8.70
N LYS A 167 -3.40 -1.40 -8.56
CA LYS A 167 -3.53 -0.36 -9.58
C LYS A 167 -2.14 0.06 -10.01
N ARG A 168 -1.83 -0.16 -11.28
CA ARG A 168 -0.50 0.03 -11.85
C ARG A 168 -0.58 1.01 -13.01
N TYR A 169 0.12 2.12 -12.88
CA TYR A 169 0.17 3.19 -13.87
C TYR A 169 1.58 3.24 -14.46
N PHE A 170 1.67 2.87 -15.73
CA PHE A 170 2.95 2.67 -16.42
C PHE A 170 3.34 3.88 -17.26
N ALA A 171 4.65 4.04 -17.47
CA ALA A 171 5.26 5.09 -18.29
C ALA A 171 4.83 6.51 -17.89
N VAL A 172 4.57 6.75 -16.61
CA VAL A 172 4.00 8.01 -16.10
C VAL A 172 4.73 9.26 -16.55
N PRO A 173 6.09 9.31 -16.65
CA PRO A 173 6.79 10.47 -17.17
C PRO A 173 6.55 10.75 -18.67
N PHE A 174 6.10 9.76 -19.44
CA PHE A 174 6.02 9.81 -20.90
C PHE A 174 4.59 9.82 -21.45
N VAL A 175 3.57 9.62 -20.60
CA VAL A 175 2.17 9.66 -21.01
C VAL A 175 1.65 11.09 -21.03
N ASP A 176 0.73 11.38 -21.96
CA ASP A 176 0.06 12.66 -22.08
C ASP A 176 -0.98 12.91 -20.97
N GLU A 177 -1.49 14.14 -20.94
CA GLU A 177 -2.49 14.58 -19.96
C GLU A 177 -3.79 13.75 -20.03
N LYS A 178 -4.21 13.36 -21.23
CA LYS A 178 -5.43 12.55 -21.44
C LYS A 178 -5.31 11.17 -20.79
N ILE A 179 -4.12 10.56 -20.88
CA ILE A 179 -3.85 9.27 -20.25
C ILE A 179 -3.75 9.42 -18.73
N ARG A 180 -3.11 10.51 -18.24
CA ARG A 180 -3.05 10.81 -16.81
C ARG A 180 -4.44 10.99 -16.21
N GLU A 181 -5.32 11.73 -16.89
CA GLU A 181 -6.71 11.90 -16.44
C GLU A 181 -7.47 10.56 -16.43
N LYS A 182 -7.25 9.68 -17.40
CA LYS A 182 -7.81 8.32 -17.37
C LYS A 182 -7.35 7.52 -16.15
N PHE A 183 -6.09 7.66 -15.75
CA PHE A 183 -5.56 7.04 -14.55
C PHE A 183 -6.24 7.60 -13.29
N LEU A 184 -6.38 8.93 -13.18
CA LEU A 184 -7.06 9.56 -12.04
C LEU A 184 -8.54 9.19 -11.97
N LYS A 185 -9.22 9.05 -13.11
CA LYS A 185 -10.60 8.55 -13.16
C LYS A 185 -10.71 7.13 -12.60
N ASP A 186 -9.74 6.26 -12.88
CA ASP A 186 -9.68 4.90 -12.32
C ASP A 186 -9.42 4.94 -10.79
N VAL A 187 -8.60 5.88 -10.31
CA VAL A 187 -8.39 6.13 -8.87
C VAL A 187 -9.69 6.52 -8.18
N ARG A 188 -10.38 7.54 -8.70
CA ARG A 188 -11.66 8.03 -8.16
C ARG A 188 -12.72 6.93 -8.12
N LYS A 189 -12.86 6.17 -9.21
CA LYS A 189 -13.76 5.01 -9.25
C LYS A 189 -13.40 3.98 -8.18
N THR A 190 -12.11 3.67 -8.03
CA THR A 190 -11.65 2.68 -7.05
C THR A 190 -11.98 3.14 -5.62
N ALA A 191 -11.72 4.40 -5.28
CA ALA A 191 -12.01 4.97 -3.97
C ALA A 191 -13.50 4.87 -3.62
N ALA A 192 -14.39 5.15 -4.58
CA ALA A 192 -15.83 5.16 -4.36
C ALA A 192 -16.47 3.76 -4.36
N THR A 193 -15.86 2.74 -4.99
CA THR A 193 -16.53 1.43 -5.23
C THR A 193 -15.83 0.22 -4.64
N PHE A 194 -14.65 0.38 -4.03
CA PHE A 194 -13.91 -0.75 -3.46
C PHE A 194 -14.66 -1.36 -2.26
N ASN A 195 -14.96 -2.66 -2.34
CA ASN A 195 -15.73 -3.42 -1.35
C ASN A 195 -14.93 -4.62 -0.79
#